data_c5b114dfc3fb58d8271efd1c9eb728ed
#
_entry.id   c5b114dfc3fb58d8271efd1c9eb728ed
#
_cell.length_a   1.000
_cell.length_b   1.000
_cell.length_c   1.000
_cell.angle_alpha   90.00
_cell.angle_beta   90.00
_cell.angle_gamma   90.00
#
_symmetry.space_group_name_H-M   'P 1'
#
loop_
_entity.id
_entity.type
_entity.pdbx_description
1 polymer ?
#
loop_
_entity_poly.entity_id
_entity_poly.type
_entity_poly.pdbx_seq_one_letter_code
_entity_poly.pdbx_strand_id
1 'polypeptide(L)'
;MVKTNNVKGFVDFTGPAAAKRVKVKKILQDEFELFGFGPTETPIIEAEEFVVGKNSVDEAVRDVYRLEDRGKRKLALRYEFTFQLARLARNQKLPFKRYQIGPNFRDEPIRKGRSRQFVQADVDIVGSTLKDDAEVLAVCDSVFKKLEMKVKIYVNNRKLIN
;
A
#
# COMPACT_ATOMS: atom_id res chain seq x y z
N MET A 1 9.93 13.29 -33.94
CA MET A 1 10.40 13.38 -32.55
C MET A 1 9.53 12.49 -31.66
N VAL A 2 10.14 11.67 -30.81
CA VAL A 2 9.41 10.87 -29.82
C VAL A 2 8.91 11.81 -28.72
N LYS A 3 7.62 11.71 -28.34
CA LYS A 3 7.09 12.47 -27.21
C LYS A 3 7.70 11.92 -25.90
N THR A 4 8.36 12.77 -25.14
CA THR A 4 9.04 12.43 -23.87
C THR A 4 8.23 12.81 -22.64
N ASN A 5 6.97 13.21 -22.81
CA ASN A 5 6.10 13.56 -21.69
C ASN A 5 5.67 12.31 -20.92
N ASN A 6 5.58 12.42 -19.61
CA ASN A 6 5.06 11.37 -18.76
C ASN A 6 3.64 10.97 -19.13
N VAL A 7 3.32 9.70 -18.94
CA VAL A 7 1.94 9.23 -19.02
C VAL A 7 1.10 9.97 -17.96
N LYS A 8 -0.13 10.36 -18.33
CA LYS A 8 -1.03 11.08 -17.44
C LYS A 8 -1.25 10.32 -16.12
N GLY A 9 -0.96 10.99 -15.00
CA GLY A 9 -1.07 10.39 -13.64
C GLY A 9 0.21 9.73 -13.13
N PHE A 10 1.32 9.83 -13.90
CA PHE A 10 2.65 9.40 -13.50
C PHE A 10 3.55 10.62 -13.41
N VAL A 11 4.35 10.71 -12.34
CA VAL A 11 5.15 11.91 -12.04
C VAL A 11 6.58 11.53 -11.71
N ASP A 12 7.53 12.25 -12.33
CA ASP A 12 8.94 12.21 -11.94
C ASP A 12 9.17 13.12 -10.74
N PHE A 13 9.89 12.62 -9.75
CA PHE A 13 10.31 13.39 -8.59
C PHE A 13 11.81 13.57 -8.60
N THR A 14 12.27 14.81 -8.57
CA THR A 14 13.70 15.17 -8.54
C THR A 14 13.98 16.22 -7.47
N GLY A 15 15.25 16.44 -7.15
CA GLY A 15 15.68 17.49 -6.24
C GLY A 15 14.99 17.45 -4.87
N PRO A 16 14.56 18.60 -4.34
CA PRO A 16 13.96 18.69 -3.00
C PRO A 16 12.71 17.82 -2.81
N ALA A 17 11.89 17.64 -3.86
CA ALA A 17 10.70 16.79 -3.79
C ALA A 17 11.08 15.32 -3.62
N ALA A 18 12.06 14.82 -4.35
CA ALA A 18 12.57 13.47 -4.19
C ALA A 18 13.20 13.26 -2.80
N ALA A 19 14.03 14.22 -2.35
CA ALA A 19 14.65 14.16 -1.02
C ALA A 19 13.61 14.11 0.11
N LYS A 20 12.56 14.90 0.03
CA LYS A 20 11.45 14.86 0.99
C LYS A 20 10.77 13.49 1.02
N ARG A 21 10.54 12.87 -0.12
CA ARG A 21 9.95 11.53 -0.21
C ARG A 21 10.83 10.47 0.42
N VAL A 22 12.15 10.54 0.21
CA VAL A 22 13.13 9.64 0.86
C VAL A 22 13.08 9.80 2.37
N LYS A 23 13.09 11.05 2.88
CA LYS A 23 12.98 11.34 4.32
C LYS A 23 11.70 10.77 4.93
N VAL A 24 10.56 10.98 4.27
CA VAL A 24 9.26 10.43 4.75
C VAL A 24 9.30 8.90 4.80
N LYS A 25 9.78 8.23 3.75
CA LYS A 25 9.91 6.76 3.73
C LYS A 25 10.79 6.27 4.87
N LYS A 26 11.91 6.93 5.13
CA LYS A 26 12.82 6.56 6.21
C LYS A 26 12.15 6.66 7.58
N ILE A 27 11.42 7.75 7.85
CA ILE A 27 10.66 7.92 9.10
C ILE A 27 9.63 6.81 9.27
N LEU A 28 8.87 6.50 8.22
CA LEU A 28 7.88 5.41 8.26
C LEU A 28 8.54 4.06 8.57
N GLN A 29 9.62 3.74 7.88
CA GLN A 29 10.35 2.51 8.07
C GLN A 29 10.88 2.38 9.51
N ASP A 30 11.55 3.42 10.02
CA ASP A 30 12.13 3.42 11.36
C ASP A 30 11.05 3.23 12.44
N GLU A 31 9.90 3.89 12.30
CA GLU A 31 8.80 3.75 13.25
C GLU A 31 8.17 2.33 13.16
N PHE A 32 7.96 1.79 11.97
CA PHE A 32 7.41 0.44 11.82
C PHE A 32 8.33 -0.62 12.42
N GLU A 33 9.64 -0.51 12.20
CA GLU A 33 10.64 -1.42 12.77
C GLU A 33 10.73 -1.27 14.30
N LEU A 34 10.59 -0.05 14.84
CA LEU A 34 10.55 0.20 16.28
C LEU A 34 9.41 -0.54 16.97
N PHE A 35 8.25 -0.65 16.30
CA PHE A 35 7.11 -1.42 16.79
C PHE A 35 7.17 -2.92 16.44
N GLY A 36 8.31 -3.40 15.92
CA GLY A 36 8.55 -4.81 15.63
C GLY A 36 7.87 -5.33 14.38
N PHE A 37 7.50 -4.47 13.43
CA PHE A 37 7.04 -4.90 12.12
C PHE A 37 8.23 -5.24 11.22
N GLY A 38 8.21 -6.43 10.62
CA GLY A 38 9.24 -6.85 9.67
C GLY A 38 9.03 -6.29 8.26
N PRO A 39 10.10 -5.96 7.52
CA PRO A 39 9.98 -5.51 6.14
C PRO A 39 9.46 -6.61 5.23
N THR A 40 8.65 -6.21 4.26
CA THR A 40 8.12 -7.11 3.23
C THR A 40 8.18 -6.44 1.87
N GLU A 41 8.61 -7.20 0.86
CA GLU A 41 8.54 -6.80 -0.54
C GLU A 41 7.80 -7.87 -1.34
N THR A 42 6.97 -7.44 -2.27
CA THR A 42 6.21 -8.33 -3.15
C THR A 42 6.30 -7.85 -4.60
N PRO A 43 6.11 -8.73 -5.59
CA PRO A 43 6.12 -8.35 -6.99
C PRO A 43 5.13 -7.22 -7.30
N ILE A 44 5.52 -6.35 -8.25
CA ILE A 44 4.65 -5.30 -8.77
C ILE A 44 3.66 -5.87 -9.79
N ILE A 45 4.11 -6.86 -10.57
CA ILE A 45 3.31 -7.54 -11.59
C ILE A 45 2.91 -8.90 -11.03
N GLU A 46 1.63 -9.21 -11.14
CA GLU A 46 1.03 -10.47 -10.69
C GLU A 46 0.13 -11.06 -11.78
N ALA A 47 -0.26 -12.31 -11.66
CA ALA A 47 -1.31 -12.87 -12.52
C ALA A 47 -2.63 -12.10 -12.34
N GLU A 48 -3.30 -11.73 -13.43
CA GLU A 48 -4.55 -10.97 -13.37
C GLU A 48 -5.59 -11.66 -12.48
N GLU A 49 -5.74 -12.98 -12.62
CA GLU A 49 -6.68 -13.77 -11.82
C GLU A 49 -6.42 -13.70 -10.31
N PHE A 50 -5.14 -13.55 -9.90
CA PHE A 50 -4.76 -13.41 -8.50
C PHE A 50 -5.09 -12.01 -7.97
N VAL A 51 -4.91 -10.96 -8.78
CA VAL A 51 -5.19 -9.57 -8.42
C VAL A 51 -6.69 -9.30 -8.36
N VAL A 52 -7.43 -9.79 -9.36
CA VAL A 52 -8.88 -9.62 -9.45
C VAL A 52 -9.61 -10.54 -8.45
N GLY A 53 -9.09 -11.74 -8.22
CA GLY A 53 -9.67 -12.71 -7.30
C GLY A 53 -11.12 -13.06 -7.63
N LYS A 54 -11.86 -13.46 -6.60
CA LYS A 54 -13.32 -13.69 -6.68
C LYS A 54 -14.14 -12.40 -6.56
N ASN A 55 -13.50 -11.27 -6.30
CA ASN A 55 -14.13 -9.97 -6.01
C ASN A 55 -14.30 -9.11 -7.27
N SER A 56 -14.68 -9.70 -8.38
CA SER A 56 -14.91 -8.97 -9.65
C SER A 56 -15.93 -7.82 -9.57
N VAL A 57 -16.67 -7.71 -8.47
CA VAL A 57 -17.70 -6.69 -8.21
C VAL A 57 -17.11 -5.48 -7.46
N ASP A 58 -15.92 -5.59 -6.89
CA ASP A 58 -15.27 -4.51 -6.14
C ASP A 58 -14.86 -3.37 -7.10
N GLU A 59 -15.22 -2.13 -6.75
CA GLU A 59 -14.86 -0.94 -7.55
C GLU A 59 -13.34 -0.84 -7.76
N ALA A 60 -12.55 -1.22 -6.76
CA ALA A 60 -11.09 -1.21 -6.84
C ALA A 60 -10.53 -2.11 -7.97
N VAL A 61 -11.24 -3.18 -8.31
CA VAL A 61 -10.87 -4.11 -9.39
C VAL A 61 -11.09 -3.52 -10.78
N ARG A 62 -12.00 -2.54 -10.92
CA ARG A 62 -12.23 -1.85 -12.19
C ARG A 62 -11.05 -1.00 -12.62
N ASP A 63 -10.31 -0.46 -11.65
CA ASP A 63 -9.19 0.45 -11.86
C ASP A 63 -7.82 -0.27 -11.91
N VAL A 64 -7.82 -1.60 -12.09
CA VAL A 64 -6.61 -2.39 -12.22
C VAL A 64 -5.99 -2.22 -13.61
N TYR A 65 -4.70 -1.87 -13.66
CA TYR A 65 -3.91 -1.90 -14.90
C TYR A 65 -3.67 -3.33 -15.35
N ARG A 66 -4.21 -3.72 -16.50
CA ARG A 66 -4.05 -5.04 -17.12
C ARG A 66 -2.94 -5.02 -18.14
N LEU A 67 -2.17 -6.09 -18.19
CA LEU A 67 -1.01 -6.26 -19.06
C LEU A 67 -1.07 -7.65 -19.72
N GLU A 68 -0.31 -7.81 -20.78
CA GLU A 68 -0.06 -9.10 -21.41
C GLU A 68 1.44 -9.23 -21.64
N ASP A 69 2.03 -10.37 -21.30
CA ASP A 69 3.42 -10.63 -21.60
C ASP A 69 3.62 -11.28 -23.00
N ARG A 70 4.87 -11.50 -23.37
CA ARG A 70 5.21 -12.14 -24.65
C ARG A 70 4.64 -13.56 -24.78
N GLY A 71 4.41 -14.23 -23.66
CA GLY A 71 3.82 -15.57 -23.59
C GLY A 71 2.29 -15.57 -23.56
N LYS A 72 1.64 -14.42 -23.83
CA LYS A 72 0.18 -14.25 -23.83
C LYS A 72 -0.48 -14.50 -22.49
N ARG A 73 0.28 -14.38 -21.39
CA ARG A 73 -0.26 -14.50 -20.04
C ARG A 73 -0.92 -13.17 -19.65
N LYS A 74 -2.11 -13.27 -19.07
CA LYS A 74 -2.83 -12.11 -18.51
C LYS A 74 -2.22 -11.74 -17.16
N LEU A 75 -1.73 -10.53 -17.06
CA LEU A 75 -1.06 -9.97 -15.91
C LEU A 75 -1.75 -8.67 -15.47
N ALA A 76 -1.44 -8.22 -14.25
CA ALA A 76 -1.92 -6.95 -13.74
C ALA A 76 -0.86 -6.29 -12.86
N LEU A 77 -0.87 -4.95 -12.80
CA LEU A 77 -0.15 -4.21 -11.78
C LEU A 77 -0.92 -4.30 -10.46
N ARG A 78 -0.19 -4.45 -9.36
CA ARG A 78 -0.80 -4.42 -8.04
C ARG A 78 -1.42 -3.04 -7.76
N TYR A 79 -2.59 -3.03 -7.16
CA TYR A 79 -3.33 -1.82 -6.78
C TYR A 79 -3.36 -1.57 -5.27
N GLU A 80 -2.93 -2.56 -4.49
CA GLU A 80 -2.78 -2.57 -3.03
C GLU A 80 -1.82 -3.70 -2.61
N PHE A 81 -1.64 -3.92 -1.29
CA PHE A 81 -0.78 -4.99 -0.77
C PHE A 81 -1.53 -6.15 -0.09
N THR A 82 -2.82 -5.99 0.18
CA THR A 82 -3.59 -6.93 1.03
C THR A 82 -3.75 -8.31 0.40
N PHE A 83 -4.01 -8.40 -0.90
CA PHE A 83 -4.13 -9.71 -1.57
C PHE A 83 -2.81 -10.50 -1.55
N GLN A 84 -1.68 -9.80 -1.64
CA GLN A 84 -0.35 -10.42 -1.54
C GLN A 84 -0.04 -10.86 -0.10
N LEU A 85 -0.49 -10.11 0.90
CA LEU A 85 -0.38 -10.47 2.30
C LEU A 85 -1.07 -11.81 2.59
N ALA A 86 -2.25 -12.03 2.03
CA ALA A 86 -2.98 -13.31 2.17
C ALA A 86 -2.18 -14.52 1.64
N ARG A 87 -1.37 -14.32 0.58
CA ARG A 87 -0.44 -15.34 0.07
C ARG A 87 0.72 -15.58 1.04
N LEU A 88 1.34 -14.51 1.53
CA LEU A 88 2.51 -14.58 2.41
C LEU A 88 2.16 -15.22 3.76
N ALA A 89 1.06 -14.82 4.35
CA ALA A 89 0.65 -15.23 5.68
C ALA A 89 0.40 -16.75 5.82
N ARG A 90 0.09 -17.44 4.71
CA ARG A 90 -0.14 -18.90 4.72
C ARG A 90 1.03 -19.72 5.28
N ASN A 91 2.25 -19.21 5.13
CA ASN A 91 3.47 -19.93 5.52
C ASN A 91 4.19 -19.23 6.69
N GLN A 92 3.53 -18.30 7.38
CA GLN A 92 4.12 -17.55 8.49
C GLN A 92 3.62 -18.06 9.84
N LYS A 93 4.50 -17.99 10.83
CA LYS A 93 4.10 -18.19 12.23
C LYS A 93 3.30 -16.99 12.71
N LEU A 94 2.16 -17.23 13.33
CA LEU A 94 1.29 -16.18 13.86
C LEU A 94 1.65 -15.81 15.33
N PRO A 95 1.49 -14.56 15.74
CA PRO A 95 1.09 -13.42 14.92
C PRO A 95 2.19 -13.01 13.93
N PHE A 96 1.82 -12.71 12.69
CA PHE A 96 2.75 -12.22 11.68
C PHE A 96 2.58 -10.72 11.51
N LYS A 97 3.59 -9.95 11.93
CA LYS A 97 3.66 -8.49 11.86
C LYS A 97 4.55 -8.08 10.69
N ARG A 98 3.99 -7.38 9.73
CA ARG A 98 4.76 -6.91 8.57
C ARG A 98 4.48 -5.46 8.25
N TYR A 99 5.43 -4.78 7.60
CA TYR A 99 5.17 -3.55 6.86
C TYR A 99 5.61 -3.68 5.41
N GLN A 100 5.00 -2.88 4.55
CA GLN A 100 5.41 -2.75 3.16
C GLN A 100 5.26 -1.30 2.70
N ILE A 101 6.31 -0.76 2.07
CA ILE A 101 6.32 0.60 1.50
C ILE A 101 6.71 0.50 0.04
N GLY A 102 5.82 0.85 -0.87
CA GLY A 102 6.12 0.71 -2.29
C GLY A 102 5.07 1.34 -3.21
N PRO A 103 5.33 1.33 -4.53
CA PRO A 103 4.39 1.85 -5.50
C PRO A 103 3.21 0.91 -5.69
N ASN A 104 2.01 1.50 -5.80
CA ASN A 104 0.79 0.87 -6.26
C ASN A 104 0.20 1.68 -7.42
N PHE A 105 -0.69 1.06 -8.19
CA PHE A 105 -1.16 1.59 -9.47
C PHE A 105 -2.68 1.43 -9.56
N ARG A 106 -3.38 2.56 -9.87
CA ARG A 106 -4.83 2.56 -10.09
C ARG A 106 -5.17 3.44 -11.27
N ASP A 107 -5.92 2.91 -12.24
CA ASP A 107 -6.38 3.67 -13.42
C ASP A 107 -7.64 4.49 -13.10
N GLU A 108 -7.61 5.17 -11.97
CA GLU A 108 -8.70 6.06 -11.55
C GLU A 108 -8.53 7.50 -12.11
N PRO A 109 -9.63 8.27 -12.14
CA PRO A 109 -9.58 9.68 -12.50
C PRO A 109 -8.63 10.47 -11.59
N ILE A 110 -7.75 11.27 -12.22
CA ILE A 110 -6.78 12.10 -11.49
C ILE A 110 -7.51 13.23 -10.77
N ARG A 111 -7.22 13.40 -9.49
CA ARG A 111 -7.73 14.47 -8.64
C ARG A 111 -6.58 15.06 -7.81
N LYS A 112 -6.80 16.19 -7.15
CA LYS A 112 -5.83 16.75 -6.21
C LYS A 112 -5.48 15.72 -5.13
N GLY A 113 -4.20 15.38 -5.00
CA GLY A 113 -3.71 14.38 -4.06
C GLY A 113 -3.90 12.91 -4.51
N ARG A 114 -4.44 12.66 -5.72
CA ARG A 114 -4.58 11.30 -6.30
C ARG A 114 -3.89 11.22 -7.65
N SER A 115 -2.94 10.32 -7.77
CA SER A 115 -2.22 9.98 -8.99
C SER A 115 -2.36 8.49 -9.28
N ARG A 116 -2.17 8.09 -10.52
CA ARG A 116 -2.30 6.70 -10.97
C ARG A 116 -1.18 5.80 -10.47
N GLN A 117 0.00 6.38 -10.24
CA GLN A 117 1.08 5.75 -9.48
C GLN A 117 1.26 6.52 -8.18
N PHE A 118 1.19 5.83 -7.05
CA PHE A 118 1.38 6.41 -5.72
C PHE A 118 2.20 5.45 -4.85
N VAL A 119 2.77 5.98 -3.76
CA VAL A 119 3.43 5.15 -2.75
C VAL A 119 2.44 4.91 -1.63
N GLN A 120 2.22 3.65 -1.32
CA GLN A 120 1.46 3.17 -0.17
C GLN A 120 2.42 2.69 0.91
N ALA A 121 2.05 2.88 2.16
CA ALA A 121 2.76 2.34 3.31
C ALA A 121 1.74 1.67 4.21
N ASP A 122 1.86 0.36 4.35
CA ASP A 122 0.95 -0.47 5.14
C ASP A 122 1.70 -1.15 6.27
N VAL A 123 1.02 -1.29 7.40
CA VAL A 123 1.38 -2.20 8.50
C VAL A 123 0.22 -3.15 8.75
N ASP A 124 0.51 -4.43 8.92
CA ASP A 124 -0.50 -5.46 9.17
C ASP A 124 -0.04 -6.43 10.25
N ILE A 125 -1.01 -6.93 11.00
CA ILE A 125 -0.85 -8.00 11.97
C ILE A 125 -1.83 -9.12 11.60
N VAL A 126 -1.33 -10.21 11.04
CA VAL A 126 -2.15 -11.39 10.76
C VAL A 126 -2.16 -12.29 11.99
N GLY A 127 -3.35 -12.77 12.39
CA GLY A 127 -3.54 -13.47 13.67
C GLY A 127 -3.62 -12.51 14.85
N SER A 128 -4.13 -11.28 14.59
CA SER A 128 -4.28 -10.21 15.58
C SER A 128 -5.35 -10.50 16.64
N THR A 129 -5.21 -9.82 17.77
CA THR A 129 -6.17 -9.74 18.88
C THR A 129 -6.61 -8.29 19.07
N LEU A 130 -7.57 -8.05 19.96
CA LEU A 130 -8.01 -6.67 20.29
C LEU A 130 -6.87 -5.77 20.84
N LYS A 131 -5.82 -6.35 21.39
CA LYS A 131 -4.66 -5.58 21.86
C LYS A 131 -3.84 -5.02 20.69
N ASP A 132 -3.82 -5.75 19.58
CA ASP A 132 -3.07 -5.36 18.38
C ASP A 132 -3.73 -4.16 17.68
N ASP A 133 -5.05 -3.97 17.81
CA ASP A 133 -5.74 -2.76 17.33
C ASP A 133 -5.18 -1.50 18.00
N ALA A 134 -4.94 -1.56 19.31
CA ALA A 134 -4.33 -0.45 20.03
C ALA A 134 -2.87 -0.21 19.60
N GLU A 135 -2.12 -1.27 19.29
CA GLU A 135 -0.76 -1.15 18.79
C GLU A 135 -0.73 -0.46 17.40
N VAL A 136 -1.61 -0.83 16.49
CA VAL A 136 -1.72 -0.17 15.17
C VAL A 136 -2.05 1.32 15.32
N LEU A 137 -2.94 1.68 16.26
CA LEU A 137 -3.23 3.09 16.57
C LEU A 137 -2.00 3.83 17.11
N ALA A 138 -1.23 3.18 18.00
CA ALA A 138 0.01 3.74 18.53
C ALA A 138 1.08 3.96 17.46
N VAL A 139 1.21 3.02 16.50
CA VAL A 139 2.07 3.19 15.31
C VAL A 139 1.66 4.41 14.51
N CYS A 140 0.37 4.57 14.21
CA CYS A 140 -0.13 5.72 13.45
C CYS A 140 0.18 7.03 14.17
N ASP A 141 -0.10 7.11 15.47
CA ASP A 141 0.18 8.30 16.28
C ASP A 141 1.67 8.65 16.30
N SER A 142 2.54 7.64 16.49
CA SER A 142 4.00 7.81 16.49
C SER A 142 4.50 8.33 15.16
N VAL A 143 4.07 7.74 14.05
CA VAL A 143 4.43 8.17 12.70
C VAL A 143 4.05 9.63 12.46
N PHE A 144 2.81 10.03 12.79
CA PHE A 144 2.38 11.41 12.55
C PHE A 144 3.12 12.41 13.46
N LYS A 145 3.45 12.04 14.70
CA LYS A 145 4.31 12.84 15.56
C LYS A 145 5.70 13.04 14.98
N LYS A 146 6.33 11.99 14.47
CA LYS A 146 7.64 12.07 13.81
C LYS A 146 7.64 12.88 12.52
N LEU A 147 6.52 12.89 11.81
CA LEU A 147 6.30 13.72 10.64
C LEU A 147 5.92 15.17 11.00
N GLU A 148 5.84 15.50 12.29
CA GLU A 148 5.42 16.83 12.80
C GLU A 148 4.03 17.25 12.31
N MET A 149 3.16 16.26 12.10
CA MET A 149 1.79 16.48 11.62
C MET A 149 0.79 16.44 12.77
N LYS A 150 -0.01 17.48 12.90
CA LYS A 150 -1.16 17.50 13.81
C LYS A 150 -2.32 16.78 13.16
N VAL A 151 -2.68 15.62 13.68
CA VAL A 151 -3.78 14.79 13.17
C VAL A 151 -4.81 14.53 14.26
N LYS A 152 -6.02 14.19 13.84
CA LYS A 152 -7.08 13.67 14.70
C LYS A 152 -7.45 12.28 14.20
N ILE A 153 -7.25 11.27 15.05
CA ILE A 153 -7.58 9.90 14.74
C ILE A 153 -9.02 9.62 15.19
N TYR A 154 -9.87 9.19 14.25
CA TYR A 154 -11.22 8.74 14.55
C TYR A 154 -11.23 7.22 14.56
N VAL A 155 -11.69 6.65 15.65
CA VAL A 155 -11.83 5.20 15.82
C VAL A 155 -13.31 4.86 15.85
N ASN A 156 -13.70 3.83 15.11
CA ASN A 156 -15.07 3.32 15.12
C ASN A 156 -15.06 1.79 15.27
N ASN A 157 -16.16 1.25 15.76
CA ASN A 157 -16.34 -0.18 15.88
C ASN A 157 -17.66 -0.57 15.18
N ARG A 158 -17.61 -1.61 14.33
CA ARG A 158 -18.79 -2.09 13.60
C ARG A 158 -19.99 -2.42 14.51
N LYS A 159 -19.73 -2.84 15.76
CA LYS A 159 -20.78 -3.10 16.75
C LYS A 159 -21.53 -1.84 17.20
N LEU A 160 -21.00 -0.64 16.91
CA LEU A 160 -21.63 0.64 17.25
C LEU A 160 -22.54 1.16 16.11
N ILE A 161 -22.47 0.53 14.93
CA ILE A 161 -23.16 0.99 13.73
C ILE A 161 -24.40 0.11 13.41
N ASN A 162 -24.57 -0.99 14.12
CA ASN A 162 -25.75 -1.89 13.98
C ASN A 162 -26.87 -1.47 14.91
#